data_2ca32aa4103843884c7e186683b37e6f
#
_entry.id   2ca32aa4103843884c7e186683b37e6f
#
_cell.length_a   1.000
_cell.length_b   1.000
_cell.length_c   1.000
_cell.angle_alpha   90.00
_cell.angle_beta   90.00
_cell.angle_gamma   90.00
#
_symmetry.space_group_name_H-M   'P 1'
#
loop_
_entity.id
_entity.type
_entity.pdbx_description
1 polymer ?
#
loop_
_entity_poly.entity_id
_entity_poly.type
_entity_poly.pdbx_seq_one_letter_code
_entity_poly.pdbx_strand_id
1 'polypeptide(L)'
;MTTGKIVKGIAGFYYVSVVGTGIYECRAKGIFRKEKKKPLVGDNVRIEILDEEEKEGNLIEILPRKNELIRPAVANIDQAVVIFAAAKPKPNFNLLDRFLIMMERQEIPTVICFNKMDLAREEELQKLKEAYETSGYRILFSSAAKEEGISGIREVLQDKTSTVAGPSGVGKSSLINLLAPEANMETG
;
A
#
# COMPACT_ATOMS: atom_id res chain seq x y z
N MET A 1 -10.98 25.99 -6.67
CA MET A 1 -10.79 24.54 -6.92
C MET A 1 -9.44 24.14 -6.36
N THR A 2 -9.41 23.17 -5.49
CA THR A 2 -8.21 22.76 -4.74
C THR A 2 -7.81 21.35 -5.18
N THR A 3 -6.52 21.06 -5.20
CA THR A 3 -5.99 19.73 -5.53
C THR A 3 -5.62 18.99 -4.27
N GLY A 4 -5.85 17.68 -4.26
CA GLY A 4 -5.49 16.79 -3.17
C GLY A 4 -5.30 15.36 -3.62
N LYS A 5 -4.96 14.48 -2.68
CA LYS A 5 -4.78 13.04 -2.93
C LYS A 5 -5.82 12.26 -2.14
N ILE A 6 -6.48 11.29 -2.77
CA ILE A 6 -7.38 10.37 -2.07
C ILE A 6 -6.55 9.45 -1.16
N VAL A 7 -6.79 9.52 0.14
CA VAL A 7 -6.11 8.70 1.16
C VAL A 7 -6.99 7.56 1.68
N LYS A 8 -8.32 7.66 1.50
CA LYS A 8 -9.28 6.65 1.94
C LYS A 8 -10.56 6.73 1.11
N GLY A 9 -11.22 5.58 0.89
CA GLY A 9 -12.52 5.52 0.21
C GLY A 9 -13.42 4.51 0.92
N ILE A 10 -14.60 4.94 1.41
CA ILE A 10 -15.57 4.09 2.11
C ILE A 10 -16.97 4.48 1.67
N ALA A 11 -17.77 3.47 1.28
CA ALA A 11 -19.21 3.61 1.00
C ALA A 11 -19.57 4.76 0.04
N GLY A 12 -18.68 5.10 -0.90
CA GLY A 12 -18.93 6.18 -1.87
C GLY A 12 -18.44 7.56 -1.42
N PHE A 13 -17.88 7.66 -0.24
CA PHE A 13 -17.15 8.83 0.26
C PHE A 13 -15.64 8.66 0.05
N TYR A 14 -14.97 9.76 -0.27
CA TYR A 14 -13.54 9.82 -0.52
C TYR A 14 -12.91 10.88 0.38
N TYR A 15 -11.93 10.45 1.15
CA TYR A 15 -11.17 11.33 2.03
C TYR A 15 -9.96 11.84 1.28
N VAL A 16 -9.94 13.15 1.04
CA VAL A 16 -8.92 13.81 0.21
C VAL A 16 -8.00 14.64 1.09
N SER A 17 -6.74 14.26 1.15
CA SER A 17 -5.70 15.04 1.82
C SER A 17 -5.30 16.22 0.93
N VAL A 18 -5.45 17.42 1.47
CA VAL A 18 -5.05 18.69 0.84
C VAL A 18 -3.92 19.30 1.65
N VAL A 19 -2.81 19.58 0.99
CA VAL A 19 -1.61 20.13 1.64
C VAL A 19 -1.92 21.46 2.34
N GLY A 20 -1.56 21.59 3.61
CA GLY A 20 -1.72 22.80 4.39
C GLY A 20 -3.12 23.02 5.00
N THR A 21 -4.13 22.25 4.57
CA THR A 21 -5.52 22.45 5.03
C THR A 21 -6.16 21.23 5.70
N GLY A 22 -5.61 20.02 5.46
CA GLY A 22 -6.07 18.79 6.11
C GLY A 22 -6.83 17.84 5.19
N ILE A 23 -7.68 16.99 5.77
CA ILE A 23 -8.44 15.96 5.05
C ILE A 23 -9.89 16.39 4.92
N TYR A 24 -10.39 16.36 3.68
CA TYR A 24 -11.78 16.67 3.33
C TYR A 24 -12.55 15.40 3.03
N GLU A 25 -13.76 15.28 3.57
CA GLU A 25 -14.71 14.25 3.17
C GLU A 25 -15.43 14.68 1.90
N CYS A 26 -15.23 13.96 0.81
CA CYS A 26 -15.74 14.32 -0.52
C CYS A 26 -16.70 13.28 -1.06
N ARG A 27 -17.76 13.74 -1.72
CA ARG A 27 -18.65 12.89 -2.52
C ARG A 27 -18.25 12.94 -3.98
N ALA A 28 -18.24 11.78 -4.65
CA ALA A 28 -18.03 11.75 -6.09
C ALA A 28 -19.26 12.25 -6.84
N LYS A 29 -19.10 13.26 -7.72
CA LYS A 29 -20.20 13.70 -8.61
C LYS A 29 -20.57 12.58 -9.59
N GLY A 30 -21.83 12.53 -10.00
CA GLY A 30 -22.37 11.48 -10.87
C GLY A 30 -21.69 11.32 -12.24
N ILE A 31 -20.87 12.28 -12.64
CA ILE A 31 -20.07 12.24 -13.88
C ILE A 31 -19.13 11.02 -13.94
N PHE A 32 -18.54 10.62 -12.81
CA PHE A 32 -17.63 9.46 -12.76
C PHE A 32 -18.32 8.13 -13.07
N ARG A 33 -19.65 8.04 -12.80
CA ARG A 33 -20.46 6.88 -13.21
C ARG A 33 -20.66 6.84 -14.73
N LYS A 34 -20.82 8.02 -15.35
CA LYS A 34 -20.99 8.13 -16.82
C LYS A 34 -19.69 7.78 -17.55
N GLU A 35 -18.56 8.25 -17.02
CA GLU A 35 -17.22 7.99 -17.60
C GLU A 35 -16.66 6.61 -17.27
N LYS A 36 -17.37 5.79 -16.48
CA LYS A 36 -16.91 4.47 -15.97
C LYS A 36 -15.54 4.52 -15.27
N LYS A 37 -15.16 5.69 -14.77
CA LYS A 37 -13.89 5.91 -14.06
C LYS A 37 -14.13 5.93 -12.56
N LYS A 38 -13.72 4.87 -11.86
CA LYS A 38 -13.86 4.78 -10.40
C LYS A 38 -12.69 5.48 -9.72
N PRO A 39 -12.94 6.41 -8.76
CA PRO A 39 -11.87 6.98 -7.95
C PRO A 39 -11.20 5.88 -7.09
N LEU A 40 -9.88 5.94 -6.99
CA LEU A 40 -9.05 5.01 -6.24
C LEU A 40 -8.26 5.74 -5.16
N VAL A 41 -7.91 5.03 -4.09
CA VAL A 41 -6.91 5.52 -3.13
C VAL A 41 -5.60 5.75 -3.88
N GLY A 42 -4.96 6.89 -3.63
CA GLY A 42 -3.78 7.34 -4.36
C GLY A 42 -4.06 8.27 -5.55
N ASP A 43 -5.31 8.40 -6.01
CA ASP A 43 -5.64 9.37 -7.07
C ASP A 43 -5.33 10.80 -6.64
N ASN A 44 -4.69 11.54 -7.52
CA ASN A 44 -4.65 12.98 -7.44
C ASN A 44 -5.95 13.52 -8.03
N VAL A 45 -6.61 14.41 -7.31
CA VAL A 45 -7.96 14.88 -7.66
C VAL A 45 -8.09 16.37 -7.49
N ARG A 46 -9.06 16.96 -8.21
CA ARG A 46 -9.60 18.29 -7.90
C ARG A 46 -10.87 18.17 -7.10
N ILE A 47 -10.97 18.99 -6.06
CA ILE A 47 -12.15 19.10 -5.23
C ILE A 47 -12.71 20.51 -5.25
N GLU A 48 -14.00 20.61 -5.05
CA GLU A 48 -14.73 21.82 -4.70
C GLU A 48 -15.04 21.76 -3.22
N ILE A 49 -14.49 22.69 -2.47
CA ILE A 49 -14.76 22.78 -1.02
C ILE A 49 -16.16 23.38 -0.85
N LEU A 50 -16.99 22.70 -0.09
CA LEU A 50 -18.35 23.15 0.27
C LEU A 50 -18.35 23.80 1.65
N ASP A 51 -17.61 23.23 2.58
CA ASP A 51 -17.46 23.71 3.94
C ASP A 51 -16.01 23.56 4.41
N GLU A 52 -15.38 24.66 4.82
CA GLU A 52 -13.99 24.65 5.30
C GLU A 52 -13.89 24.23 6.78
N GLU A 53 -14.92 24.49 7.60
CA GLU A 53 -14.92 24.14 9.02
C GLU A 53 -15.19 22.66 9.20
N GLU A 54 -16.23 22.14 8.54
CA GLU A 54 -16.59 20.71 8.57
C GLU A 54 -15.75 19.84 7.64
N LYS A 55 -14.87 20.46 6.83
CA LYS A 55 -14.02 19.75 5.85
C LYS A 55 -14.80 18.90 4.86
N GLU A 56 -15.88 19.44 4.32
CA GLU A 56 -16.70 18.80 3.32
C GLU A 56 -16.42 19.32 1.91
N GLY A 57 -16.53 18.43 0.91
CA GLY A 57 -16.32 18.79 -0.49
C GLY A 57 -16.94 17.85 -1.51
N ASN A 58 -16.83 18.24 -2.76
CA ASN A 58 -17.15 17.40 -3.91
C ASN A 58 -15.89 17.06 -4.69
N LEU A 59 -15.75 15.80 -5.06
CA LEU A 59 -14.75 15.35 -6.01
C LEU A 59 -15.22 15.70 -7.42
N ILE A 60 -14.44 16.58 -8.10
CA ILE A 60 -14.81 17.13 -9.41
C ILE A 60 -14.12 16.41 -10.54
N GLU A 61 -12.83 16.08 -10.38
CA GLU A 61 -11.99 15.52 -11.44
C GLU A 61 -10.95 14.58 -10.84
N ILE A 62 -10.70 13.45 -11.54
CA ILE A 62 -9.55 12.59 -11.30
C ILE A 62 -8.49 13.00 -12.31
N LEU A 63 -7.35 13.46 -11.80
CA LEU A 63 -6.21 13.84 -12.64
C LEU A 63 -5.57 12.61 -13.30
N PRO A 64 -4.77 12.79 -14.36
CA PRO A 64 -4.10 11.67 -15.03
C PRO A 64 -3.32 10.80 -14.04
N ARG A 65 -3.53 9.49 -14.13
CA ARG A 65 -2.82 8.50 -13.33
C ARG A 65 -1.45 8.20 -13.93
N LYS A 66 -0.44 8.09 -13.08
CA LYS A 66 0.86 7.52 -13.42
C LYS A 66 0.73 6.00 -13.69
N ASN A 67 0.02 5.33 -12.80
CA ASN A 67 -0.29 3.90 -12.85
C ASN A 67 -1.54 3.61 -12.01
N GLU A 68 -2.08 2.40 -12.18
CA GLU A 68 -3.16 1.88 -11.33
C GLU A 68 -3.02 0.36 -11.16
N LEU A 69 -3.33 -0.13 -9.98
CA LEU A 69 -3.42 -1.55 -9.68
C LEU A 69 -4.87 -1.98 -9.51
N ILE A 70 -5.16 -3.21 -9.94
CA ILE A 70 -6.47 -3.83 -9.74
C ILE A 70 -6.56 -4.44 -8.33
N ARG A 71 -5.48 -5.00 -7.84
CA ARG A 71 -5.39 -5.63 -6.51
C ARG A 71 -4.01 -5.40 -5.89
N PRO A 72 -3.94 -4.60 -4.81
CA PRO A 72 -5.01 -3.76 -4.27
C PRO A 72 -5.46 -2.68 -5.25
N ALA A 73 -6.71 -2.20 -5.15
CA ALA A 73 -7.24 -1.16 -6.02
C ALA A 73 -6.70 0.22 -5.58
N VAL A 74 -5.55 0.61 -6.11
CA VAL A 74 -4.83 1.85 -5.80
C VAL A 74 -4.25 2.47 -7.06
N ALA A 75 -3.94 3.76 -7.01
CA ALA A 75 -3.36 4.51 -8.12
C ALA A 75 -2.13 5.33 -7.68
N ASN A 76 -1.31 5.73 -8.64
CA ASN A 76 -0.16 6.63 -8.45
C ASN A 76 0.83 6.14 -7.39
N ILE A 77 1.14 4.86 -7.40
CA ILE A 77 2.13 4.26 -6.50
C ILE A 77 3.53 4.26 -7.12
N ASP A 78 4.54 4.34 -6.27
CA ASP A 78 5.96 4.31 -6.68
C ASP A 78 6.52 2.89 -6.58
N GLN A 79 5.99 2.08 -5.66
CA GLN A 79 6.44 0.71 -5.46
C GLN A 79 5.40 -0.15 -4.73
N ALA A 80 5.60 -1.46 -4.79
CA ALA A 80 4.89 -2.45 -3.97
C ALA A 80 5.84 -3.10 -2.96
N VAL A 81 5.37 -3.31 -1.73
CA VAL A 81 6.04 -4.17 -0.75
C VAL A 81 5.20 -5.43 -0.59
N VAL A 82 5.71 -6.54 -1.10
CA VAL A 82 5.04 -7.84 -1.03
C VAL A 82 5.50 -8.56 0.23
N ILE A 83 4.59 -8.73 1.20
CA ILE A 83 4.90 -9.27 2.52
C ILE A 83 4.42 -10.72 2.62
N PHE A 84 5.34 -11.61 2.98
CA PHE A 84 5.09 -13.00 3.35
C PHE A 84 5.65 -13.27 4.75
N ALA A 85 5.13 -14.29 5.44
CA ALA A 85 5.76 -14.74 6.70
C ALA A 85 6.96 -15.62 6.35
N ALA A 86 8.04 -15.51 7.13
CA ALA A 86 9.23 -16.35 6.95
C ALA A 86 8.97 -17.83 7.31
N ALA A 87 8.08 -18.10 8.28
CA ALA A 87 7.78 -19.46 8.74
C ALA A 87 6.30 -19.75 8.95
N LYS A 88 5.57 -18.89 9.65
CA LYS A 88 4.15 -19.12 10.03
C LYS A 88 3.26 -17.93 9.66
N PRO A 89 2.35 -18.10 8.65
CA PRO A 89 2.15 -19.31 7.82
C PRO A 89 3.36 -19.62 6.94
N LYS A 90 3.52 -20.91 6.60
CA LYS A 90 4.62 -21.33 5.72
C LYS A 90 4.55 -20.59 4.38
N PRO A 91 5.66 -20.02 3.88
CA PRO A 91 5.67 -19.31 2.60
C PRO A 91 5.21 -20.19 1.45
N ASN A 92 4.29 -19.67 0.66
CA ASN A 92 3.85 -20.28 -0.59
C ASN A 92 4.54 -19.56 -1.75
N PHE A 93 5.60 -20.14 -2.28
CA PHE A 93 6.39 -19.57 -3.37
C PHE A 93 5.55 -19.33 -4.64
N ASN A 94 4.68 -20.27 -5.00
CA ASN A 94 3.79 -20.08 -6.17
C ASN A 94 2.90 -18.85 -6.03
N LEU A 95 2.43 -18.57 -4.82
CA LEU A 95 1.64 -17.38 -4.55
C LEU A 95 2.49 -16.11 -4.58
N LEU A 96 3.69 -16.15 -4.01
CA LEU A 96 4.63 -15.04 -4.05
C LEU A 96 5.00 -14.70 -5.50
N ASP A 97 5.37 -15.68 -6.29
CA ASP A 97 5.72 -15.52 -7.71
C ASP A 97 4.56 -14.88 -8.51
N ARG A 98 3.31 -15.27 -8.22
CA ARG A 98 2.14 -14.65 -8.86
C ARG A 98 2.01 -13.17 -8.49
N PHE A 99 2.30 -12.78 -7.25
CA PHE A 99 2.33 -11.36 -6.87
C PHE A 99 3.43 -10.62 -7.63
N LEU A 100 4.62 -11.20 -7.71
CA LEU A 100 5.75 -10.59 -8.41
C LEU A 100 5.46 -10.42 -9.91
N ILE A 101 4.96 -11.46 -10.58
CA ILE A 101 4.57 -11.39 -12.01
C ILE A 101 3.48 -10.34 -12.23
N MET A 102 2.52 -10.24 -11.32
CA MET A 102 1.46 -9.23 -11.41
C MET A 102 2.03 -7.80 -11.32
N MET A 103 3.01 -7.55 -10.45
CA MET A 103 3.67 -6.26 -10.33
C MET A 103 4.54 -5.96 -11.54
N GLU A 104 5.32 -6.92 -12.02
CA GLU A 104 6.13 -6.81 -13.25
C GLU A 104 5.29 -6.43 -14.47
N ARG A 105 4.15 -7.08 -14.65
CA ARG A 105 3.22 -6.76 -15.76
C ARG A 105 2.69 -5.34 -15.73
N GLN A 106 2.72 -4.70 -14.59
CA GLN A 106 2.27 -3.33 -14.38
C GLN A 106 3.44 -2.35 -14.20
N GLU A 107 4.66 -2.84 -14.43
CA GLU A 107 5.90 -2.06 -14.30
C GLU A 107 6.05 -1.38 -12.93
N ILE A 108 5.61 -2.09 -11.86
CA ILE A 108 5.68 -1.60 -10.50
C ILE A 108 6.95 -2.13 -9.81
N PRO A 109 7.90 -1.27 -9.44
CA PRO A 109 9.04 -1.65 -8.62
C PRO A 109 8.59 -2.38 -7.35
N THR A 110 9.18 -3.54 -7.08
CA THR A 110 8.70 -4.40 -5.99
C THR A 110 9.83 -4.78 -5.04
N VAL A 111 9.49 -4.79 -3.75
CA VAL A 111 10.35 -5.26 -2.66
C VAL A 111 9.68 -6.45 -2.00
N ILE A 112 10.44 -7.51 -1.75
CA ILE A 112 9.99 -8.68 -1.01
C ILE A 112 10.34 -8.48 0.46
N CYS A 113 9.36 -8.66 1.36
CA CYS A 113 9.57 -8.62 2.79
C CYS A 113 9.12 -9.94 3.43
N PHE A 114 10.02 -10.67 4.05
CA PHE A 114 9.71 -11.83 4.86
C PHE A 114 9.60 -11.42 6.33
N ASN A 115 8.34 -11.25 6.78
CA ASN A 115 8.04 -10.90 8.17
C ASN A 115 7.97 -12.14 9.07
N LYS A 116 7.96 -11.95 10.39
CA LYS A 116 7.97 -13.01 11.40
C LYS A 116 9.24 -13.86 11.36
N MET A 117 10.38 -13.25 11.04
CA MET A 117 11.65 -13.96 11.00
C MET A 117 12.04 -14.57 12.35
N ASP A 118 11.52 -14.03 13.46
CA ASP A 118 11.67 -14.56 14.81
C ASP A 118 11.08 -15.97 15.01
N LEU A 119 10.20 -16.41 14.11
CA LEU A 119 9.58 -17.74 14.12
C LEU A 119 10.28 -18.71 13.15
N ALA A 120 11.27 -18.27 12.41
CA ALA A 120 12.02 -19.06 11.44
C ALA A 120 13.38 -19.46 11.98
N ARG A 121 13.87 -20.63 11.55
CA ARG A 121 15.25 -21.03 11.80
C ARG A 121 16.17 -20.38 10.77
N GLU A 122 17.44 -20.20 11.13
CA GLU A 122 18.44 -19.60 10.24
C GLU A 122 18.50 -20.26 8.86
N GLU A 123 18.43 -21.59 8.81
CA GLU A 123 18.40 -22.36 7.56
C GLU A 123 17.17 -22.04 6.69
N GLU A 124 16.04 -21.69 7.30
CA GLU A 124 14.82 -21.34 6.58
C GLU A 124 14.94 -19.93 6.00
N LEU A 125 15.52 -18.99 6.76
CA LEU A 125 15.81 -17.63 6.27
C LEU A 125 16.80 -17.66 5.11
N GLN A 126 17.85 -18.46 5.22
CA GLN A 126 18.85 -18.63 4.17
C GLN A 126 18.23 -19.18 2.87
N LYS A 127 17.35 -20.19 2.96
CA LYS A 127 16.63 -20.73 1.79
C LYS A 127 15.72 -19.71 1.12
N LEU A 128 15.04 -18.84 1.92
CA LEU A 128 14.22 -17.77 1.38
C LEU A 128 15.06 -16.74 0.64
N LYS A 129 16.23 -16.39 1.18
CA LYS A 129 17.16 -15.49 0.55
C LYS A 129 17.67 -16.07 -0.79
N GLU A 130 18.17 -17.29 -0.78
CA GLU A 130 18.72 -17.97 -1.97
C GLU A 130 17.66 -18.12 -3.08
N ALA A 131 16.40 -18.37 -2.72
CA ALA A 131 15.31 -18.53 -3.69
C ALA A 131 15.08 -17.28 -4.55
N TYR A 132 15.38 -16.08 -4.03
CA TYR A 132 15.13 -14.80 -4.72
C TYR A 132 16.39 -13.96 -4.91
N GLU A 133 17.56 -14.38 -4.49
CA GLU A 133 18.81 -13.63 -4.55
C GLU A 133 19.17 -13.19 -5.98
N THR A 134 18.91 -14.06 -6.96
CA THR A 134 19.18 -13.82 -8.37
C THR A 134 18.03 -13.16 -9.12
N SER A 135 16.90 -12.93 -8.47
CA SER A 135 15.70 -12.39 -9.11
C SER A 135 15.74 -10.88 -9.38
N GLY A 136 16.72 -10.17 -8.83
CA GLY A 136 16.83 -8.71 -8.93
C GLY A 136 15.94 -7.93 -7.93
N TYR A 137 15.08 -8.60 -7.17
CA TYR A 137 14.28 -7.94 -6.14
C TYR A 137 15.10 -7.66 -4.88
N ARG A 138 14.85 -6.51 -4.24
CA ARG A 138 15.35 -6.26 -2.90
C ARG A 138 14.59 -7.14 -1.90
N ILE A 139 15.32 -7.90 -1.08
CA ILE A 139 14.76 -8.81 -0.07
C ILE A 139 15.01 -8.21 1.30
N LEU A 140 13.97 -8.14 2.12
CA LEU A 140 14.02 -7.68 3.50
C LEU A 140 13.49 -8.78 4.42
N PHE A 141 14.08 -8.88 5.60
CA PHE A 141 13.59 -9.72 6.69
C PHE A 141 13.20 -8.84 7.85
N SER A 142 12.08 -9.17 8.51
CA SER A 142 11.58 -8.40 9.65
C SER A 142 10.86 -9.26 10.66
N SER A 143 10.76 -8.75 11.87
CA SER A 143 9.85 -9.21 12.90
C SER A 143 9.13 -8.02 13.50
N ALA A 144 7.84 -7.88 13.21
CA ALA A 144 7.03 -6.85 13.84
C ALA A 144 6.90 -7.07 15.35
N ALA A 145 6.91 -8.32 15.80
CA ALA A 145 6.79 -8.69 17.22
C ALA A 145 8.06 -8.36 18.03
N LYS A 146 9.23 -8.37 17.40
CA LYS A 146 10.53 -8.07 18.01
C LYS A 146 11.07 -6.69 17.61
N GLU A 147 10.37 -6.00 16.74
CA GLU A 147 10.79 -4.72 16.12
C GLU A 147 12.15 -4.80 15.39
N GLU A 148 12.48 -6.01 14.90
CA GLU A 148 13.72 -6.25 14.17
C GLU A 148 13.52 -6.05 12.65
N GLY A 149 14.56 -5.54 11.96
CA GLY A 149 14.54 -5.30 10.51
C GLY A 149 13.65 -4.15 10.06
N ILE A 150 13.06 -3.39 10.98
CA ILE A 150 12.11 -2.30 10.69
C ILE A 150 12.80 -1.10 10.03
N SER A 151 14.05 -0.82 10.38
CA SER A 151 14.83 0.27 9.77
C SER A 151 15.01 0.10 8.28
N GLY A 152 15.28 -1.12 7.79
CA GLY A 152 15.39 -1.41 6.36
C GLY A 152 14.07 -1.23 5.61
N ILE A 153 12.93 -1.50 6.26
CA ILE A 153 11.60 -1.23 5.68
C ILE A 153 11.36 0.29 5.62
N ARG A 154 11.67 1.03 6.70
CA ARG A 154 11.54 2.51 6.72
C ARG A 154 12.33 3.16 5.60
N GLU A 155 13.59 2.75 5.42
CA GLU A 155 14.46 3.24 4.35
C GLU A 155 13.85 3.05 2.95
N VAL A 156 13.28 1.87 2.70
CA VAL A 156 12.63 1.55 1.42
C VAL A 156 11.37 2.38 1.18
N LEU A 157 10.61 2.69 2.24
CA LEU A 157 9.36 3.42 2.15
C LEU A 157 9.54 4.94 2.08
N GLN A 158 10.72 5.44 2.47
CA GLN A 158 10.98 6.88 2.54
C GLN A 158 10.74 7.57 1.20
N ASP A 159 10.00 8.69 1.24
CA ASP A 159 9.66 9.55 0.10
C ASP A 159 8.93 8.84 -1.05
N LYS A 160 8.26 7.70 -0.77
CA LYS A 160 7.54 6.91 -1.78
C LYS A 160 6.10 6.64 -1.37
N THR A 161 5.21 6.71 -2.33
CA THR A 161 3.86 6.16 -2.20
C THR A 161 3.94 4.65 -2.44
N SER A 162 3.83 3.88 -1.36
CA SER A 162 3.99 2.41 -1.41
C SER A 162 2.66 1.71 -1.17
N THR A 163 2.42 0.64 -1.91
CA THR A 163 1.34 -0.30 -1.60
C THR A 163 1.88 -1.55 -0.93
N VAL A 164 1.09 -2.11 -0.02
CA VAL A 164 1.43 -3.35 0.69
C VAL A 164 0.52 -4.46 0.19
N ALA A 165 1.09 -5.56 -0.26
CA ALA A 165 0.39 -6.74 -0.74
C ALA A 165 0.89 -8.02 -0.02
N GLY A 166 0.08 -9.07 -0.03
CA GLY A 166 0.44 -10.35 0.57
C GLY A 166 -0.76 -11.06 1.19
N PRO A 167 -0.64 -12.36 1.53
CA PRO A 167 -1.72 -13.15 2.06
C PRO A 167 -2.15 -12.72 3.48
N SER A 168 -3.27 -13.26 3.94
CA SER A 168 -3.71 -13.03 5.33
C SER A 168 -2.77 -13.68 6.34
N GLY A 169 -2.68 -13.11 7.54
CA GLY A 169 -1.93 -13.68 8.66
C GLY A 169 -0.41 -13.50 8.62
N VAL A 170 0.15 -12.82 7.61
CA VAL A 170 1.61 -12.58 7.51
C VAL A 170 2.10 -11.39 8.34
N GLY A 171 1.18 -10.65 8.99
CA GLY A 171 1.51 -9.52 9.85
C GLY A 171 1.61 -8.17 9.15
N LYS A 172 0.89 -7.97 8.02
CA LYS A 172 0.86 -6.68 7.30
C LYS A 172 0.40 -5.53 8.20
N SER A 173 -0.75 -5.70 8.88
CA SER A 173 -1.31 -4.69 9.77
C SER A 173 -0.37 -4.35 10.93
N SER A 174 0.28 -5.36 11.50
CA SER A 174 1.25 -5.17 12.59
C SER A 174 2.46 -4.34 12.11
N LEU A 175 2.99 -4.64 10.92
CA LEU A 175 4.08 -3.85 10.33
C LEU A 175 3.63 -2.42 10.00
N ILE A 176 2.44 -2.24 9.43
CA ILE A 176 1.91 -0.91 9.11
C ILE A 176 1.74 -0.08 10.38
N ASN A 177 1.16 -0.64 11.45
CA ASN A 177 0.99 0.07 12.73
C ASN A 177 2.33 0.45 13.38
N LEU A 178 3.37 -0.36 13.18
CA LEU A 178 4.72 -0.05 13.68
C LEU A 178 5.40 1.07 12.87
N LEU A 179 5.13 1.13 11.57
CA LEU A 179 5.71 2.12 10.65
C LEU A 179 4.95 3.44 10.68
N ALA A 180 3.63 3.39 10.85
CA ALA A 180 2.70 4.51 10.86
C ALA A 180 1.62 4.26 11.94
N PRO A 181 1.91 4.53 13.22
CA PRO A 181 0.99 4.27 14.33
C PRO A 181 -0.38 4.93 14.18
N GLU A 182 -0.41 6.06 13.49
CA GLU A 182 -1.64 6.82 13.16
C GLU A 182 -2.58 6.06 12.20
N ALA A 183 -2.09 5.04 11.50
CA ALA A 183 -2.92 4.24 10.59
C ALA A 183 -3.94 3.37 11.33
N ASN A 184 -3.64 2.99 12.58
CA ASN A 184 -4.50 2.24 13.50
C ASN A 184 -5.23 1.07 12.81
N MET A 185 -4.45 0.21 12.12
CA MET A 185 -4.98 -0.94 11.39
C MET A 185 -5.41 -2.04 12.35
N GLU A 186 -6.55 -2.67 12.08
CA GLU A 186 -6.98 -3.86 12.82
C GLU A 186 -5.97 -5.00 12.60
N THR A 187 -5.49 -5.58 13.69
CA THR A 187 -4.61 -6.75 13.69
C THR A 187 -5.41 -7.99 14.03
N GLY A 188 -5.38 -8.99 13.15
CA GLY A 188 -6.00 -10.30 13.35
C GLY A 188 -5.00 -11.33 13.85
#